data_b8fa6db9def72b22ea6bc7584eb851a0
#
_entry.id   b8fa6db9def72b22ea6bc7584eb851a0
#
_cell.length_a   1.000
_cell.length_b   1.000
_cell.length_c   1.000
_cell.angle_alpha   90.00
_cell.angle_beta   90.00
_cell.angle_gamma   90.00
#
_symmetry.space_group_name_H-M   'P 1'
#
loop_
_entity.id
_entity.type
_entity.pdbx_description
1 polymer ?
#
loop_
_entity_poly.entity_id
_entity_poly.type
_entity_poly.pdbx_seq_one_letter_code
_entity_poly.pdbx_strand_id
1 'polypeptide(L)'
;MNRPNAHSPNEDFRPVFNSWLSLLNQEKRNLRFLYTYAALAGLISLALPLGIQAIVGLVMAGRLSASWVIIIMILVGAVTLGGVAKLAQISILDSIQRKLFVRVALQFKQRIIAKLKEVQGSEFKEKTPYFLDIVTLQKSLSKLLVDFTAHSLQIIFGLLILSLYHPVFLFFGVLVAFIIFITLKFTWKRGLDSAREESNYKFSTAQGLRELTETGTSEDSANIIKKLDSDIESYALWKRRHFAVIYRQSIIAVTMRVFLVAVMLVMGSVLLVDQSISLGQFLAAEIVVITLLSSIEKLIMSVESLYDINIAFEKIMAIRSESKPEKDPHLKSLDIWTI
;
A
#
# COMPACT_ATOMS: atom_id res chain seq x y z
N MET A 1 -15.97 15.21 33.80
CA MET A 1 -16.29 14.51 32.54
C MET A 1 -15.99 15.46 31.38
N ASN A 2 -14.70 15.70 31.12
CA ASN A 2 -14.24 16.52 29.99
C ASN A 2 -13.81 15.58 28.88
N ARG A 3 -14.58 15.49 27.80
CA ARG A 3 -14.14 14.87 26.55
C ARG A 3 -13.00 15.74 26.00
N PRO A 4 -11.81 15.19 25.69
CA PRO A 4 -10.83 15.94 24.92
C PRO A 4 -11.49 16.30 23.60
N ASN A 5 -11.34 17.55 23.18
CA ASN A 5 -11.93 18.14 21.99
C ASN A 5 -11.77 17.20 20.79
N ALA A 6 -12.90 16.74 20.28
CA ALA A 6 -12.98 16.10 18.98
C ALA A 6 -12.54 17.13 17.95
N HIS A 7 -11.28 17.03 17.49
CA HIS A 7 -10.83 17.77 16.32
C HIS A 7 -11.76 17.46 15.15
N SER A 8 -12.24 18.52 14.51
CA SER A 8 -13.19 18.45 13.42
C SER A 8 -12.62 17.62 12.26
N PRO A 9 -13.45 16.78 11.58
CA PRO A 9 -12.98 15.84 10.54
C PRO A 9 -12.47 16.47 9.26
N ASN A 10 -12.28 17.80 9.21
CA ASN A 10 -11.90 18.57 8.01
C ASN A 10 -10.52 19.23 8.11
N GLU A 11 -9.72 18.96 9.14
CA GLU A 11 -8.35 19.47 9.18
C GLU A 11 -7.49 18.70 8.17
N ASP A 12 -7.45 19.28 7.01
CA ASP A 12 -6.45 19.20 5.93
C ASP A 12 -5.52 17.96 5.92
N PHE A 13 -5.94 16.96 5.15
CA PHE A 13 -5.05 15.94 4.61
C PHE A 13 -3.82 16.55 3.88
N ARG A 14 -3.94 17.77 3.39
CA ARG A 14 -2.89 18.49 2.63
C ARG A 14 -1.57 18.69 3.36
N PRO A 15 -1.49 19.15 4.61
CA PRO A 15 -0.21 19.33 5.29
C PRO A 15 0.49 18.02 5.62
N VAL A 16 -0.28 16.97 5.96
CA VAL A 16 0.24 15.62 6.21
C VAL A 16 0.83 15.06 4.91
N PHE A 17 0.11 15.15 3.82
CA PHE A 17 0.53 14.67 2.50
C PHE A 17 1.75 15.44 1.96
N ASN A 18 1.80 16.76 2.09
CA ASN A 18 2.94 17.56 1.64
C ASN A 18 4.22 17.25 2.43
N SER A 19 4.10 17.02 3.73
CA SER A 19 5.24 16.65 4.56
C SER A 19 5.74 15.24 4.22
N TRP A 20 4.83 14.31 3.91
CA TRP A 20 5.14 12.98 3.41
C TRP A 20 5.85 13.03 2.06
N LEU A 21 5.35 13.82 1.10
CA LEU A 21 6.01 14.06 -0.18
C LEU A 21 7.41 14.67 0.00
N SER A 22 7.61 15.53 0.98
CA SER A 22 8.92 16.14 1.25
C SER A 22 9.95 15.11 1.72
N LEU A 23 9.54 14.12 2.53
CA LEU A 23 10.40 13.01 2.94
C LEU A 23 10.79 12.11 1.76
N LEU A 24 9.82 11.77 0.91
CA LEU A 24 10.07 10.98 -0.31
C LEU A 24 10.92 11.72 -1.33
N ASN A 25 10.74 13.03 -1.46
CA ASN A 25 11.50 13.87 -2.37
C ASN A 25 13.02 13.85 -2.10
N GLN A 26 13.43 13.54 -0.88
CA GLN A 26 14.84 13.42 -0.54
C GLN A 26 15.49 12.16 -1.13
N GLU A 27 14.67 11.14 -1.45
CA GLU A 27 15.11 9.88 -2.06
C GLU A 27 14.71 9.78 -3.56
N LYS A 28 14.61 10.91 -4.27
CA LYS A 28 14.16 10.98 -5.68
C LYS A 28 14.89 10.02 -6.61
N ARG A 29 16.19 9.80 -6.40
CA ARG A 29 17.00 8.90 -7.24
C ARG A 29 16.55 7.44 -7.07
N ASN A 30 16.41 7.00 -5.84
CA ASN A 30 15.99 5.64 -5.53
C ASN A 30 14.53 5.40 -5.95
N LEU A 31 13.65 6.40 -5.76
CA LEU A 31 12.27 6.33 -6.23
C LEU A 31 12.18 6.25 -7.75
N ARG A 32 12.97 7.01 -8.50
CA ARG A 32 13.00 6.89 -9.97
C ARG A 32 13.40 5.49 -10.41
N PHE A 33 14.44 4.91 -9.84
CA PHE A 33 14.83 3.53 -10.14
C PHE A 33 13.73 2.54 -9.78
N LEU A 34 13.10 2.69 -8.59
CA LEU A 34 11.99 1.86 -8.16
C LEU A 34 10.86 1.86 -9.19
N TYR A 35 10.41 3.04 -9.62
CA TYR A 35 9.32 3.19 -10.59
C TYR A 35 9.73 2.71 -11.99
N THR A 36 10.98 2.91 -12.41
CA THR A 36 11.49 2.40 -13.68
C THR A 36 11.46 0.87 -13.70
N TYR A 37 11.95 0.22 -12.63
CA TYR A 37 11.88 -1.24 -12.55
C TYR A 37 10.43 -1.74 -12.40
N ALA A 38 9.54 -1.00 -11.73
CA ALA A 38 8.12 -1.33 -11.65
C ALA A 38 7.46 -1.28 -13.02
N ALA A 39 7.72 -0.23 -13.81
CA ALA A 39 7.21 -0.10 -15.17
C ALA A 39 7.75 -1.20 -16.08
N LEU A 40 9.06 -1.49 -15.99
CA LEU A 40 9.69 -2.55 -16.77
C LEU A 40 9.09 -3.92 -16.41
N ALA A 41 8.96 -4.24 -15.13
CA ALA A 41 8.35 -5.48 -14.68
C ALA A 41 6.86 -5.58 -15.10
N GLY A 42 6.11 -4.47 -15.04
CA GLY A 42 4.73 -4.39 -15.52
C GLY A 42 4.61 -4.65 -17.01
N LEU A 43 5.46 -4.04 -17.84
CA LEU A 43 5.51 -4.30 -19.28
C LEU A 43 5.89 -5.76 -19.58
N ILE A 44 6.91 -6.29 -18.90
CA ILE A 44 7.37 -7.67 -19.10
C ILE A 44 6.28 -8.68 -18.69
N SER A 45 5.44 -8.36 -17.69
CA SER A 45 4.34 -9.24 -17.27
C SER A 45 3.33 -9.50 -18.40
N LEU A 46 3.27 -8.62 -19.39
CA LEU A 46 2.41 -8.77 -20.57
C LEU A 46 3.03 -9.67 -21.65
N ALA A 47 4.31 -9.98 -21.55
CA ALA A 47 4.97 -10.88 -22.49
C ALA A 47 4.33 -12.27 -22.47
N LEU A 48 3.85 -12.74 -21.31
CA LEU A 48 3.23 -14.06 -21.17
C LEU A 48 1.92 -14.17 -21.97
N PRO A 49 0.92 -13.29 -21.81
CA PRO A 49 -0.31 -13.32 -22.64
C PRO A 49 -0.02 -13.21 -24.13
N LEU A 50 0.85 -12.26 -24.53
CA LEU A 50 1.22 -12.05 -25.93
C LEU A 50 1.98 -13.25 -26.51
N GLY A 51 2.86 -13.87 -25.73
CA GLY A 51 3.56 -15.07 -26.11
C GLY A 51 2.62 -16.27 -26.31
N ILE A 52 1.65 -16.45 -25.43
CA ILE A 52 0.62 -17.48 -25.58
C ILE A 52 -0.23 -17.25 -26.83
N GLN A 53 -0.63 -16.00 -27.09
CA GLN A 53 -1.32 -15.64 -28.34
C GLN A 53 -0.53 -16.06 -29.58
N ALA A 54 0.78 -15.73 -29.59
CA ALA A 54 1.66 -16.06 -30.72
C ALA A 54 1.81 -17.59 -30.89
N ILE A 55 2.00 -18.33 -29.78
CA ILE A 55 2.10 -19.79 -29.80
C ILE A 55 0.80 -20.41 -30.32
N VAL A 56 -0.36 -19.99 -29.80
CA VAL A 56 -1.66 -20.50 -30.26
C VAL A 56 -1.86 -20.22 -31.74
N GLY A 57 -1.50 -19.02 -32.22
CA GLY A 57 -1.57 -18.67 -33.62
C GLY A 57 -0.73 -19.60 -34.52
N LEU A 58 0.50 -19.95 -34.09
CA LEU A 58 1.37 -20.87 -34.81
C LEU A 58 0.83 -22.31 -34.81
N VAL A 59 0.31 -22.78 -33.68
CA VAL A 59 -0.27 -24.11 -33.55
C VAL A 59 -1.52 -24.26 -34.45
N MET A 60 -2.38 -23.25 -34.43
CA MET A 60 -3.59 -23.25 -35.28
C MET A 60 -3.26 -23.20 -36.78
N ALA A 61 -2.15 -22.56 -37.15
CA ALA A 61 -1.64 -22.56 -38.53
C ALA A 61 -1.01 -23.90 -38.95
N GLY A 62 -0.93 -24.91 -38.08
CA GLY A 62 -0.34 -26.22 -38.35
C GLY A 62 1.19 -26.20 -38.59
N ARG A 63 1.86 -25.13 -38.19
CA ARG A 63 3.30 -24.89 -38.46
C ARG A 63 4.13 -24.97 -37.19
N LEU A 64 4.54 -26.17 -36.78
CA LEU A 64 5.59 -26.35 -35.80
C LEU A 64 6.98 -26.14 -36.49
N SER A 65 7.42 -24.91 -36.59
CA SER A 65 8.69 -24.52 -37.19
C SER A 65 9.69 -24.03 -36.13
N ALA A 66 10.93 -23.75 -36.51
CA ALA A 66 11.94 -23.17 -35.62
C ALA A 66 11.48 -21.87 -34.92
N SER A 67 10.53 -21.16 -35.52
CA SER A 67 9.90 -19.95 -34.94
C SER A 67 9.23 -20.20 -33.60
N TRP A 68 8.63 -21.37 -33.39
CA TRP A 68 8.02 -21.78 -32.14
C TRP A 68 9.03 -21.84 -30.98
N VAL A 69 10.22 -22.40 -31.20
CA VAL A 69 11.29 -22.48 -30.21
C VAL A 69 11.79 -21.08 -29.86
N ILE A 70 11.95 -20.20 -30.85
CA ILE A 70 12.39 -18.83 -30.69
C ILE A 70 11.40 -18.06 -29.79
N ILE A 71 10.10 -18.17 -30.03
CA ILE A 71 9.07 -17.50 -29.21
C ILE A 71 9.14 -17.99 -27.76
N ILE A 72 9.29 -19.30 -27.52
CA ILE A 72 9.45 -19.83 -26.17
C ILE A 72 10.70 -19.28 -25.49
N MET A 73 11.83 -19.23 -26.21
CA MET A 73 13.07 -18.66 -25.65
C MET A 73 12.92 -17.18 -25.28
N ILE A 74 12.29 -16.38 -26.15
CA ILE A 74 11.99 -14.98 -25.86
C ILE A 74 11.09 -14.86 -24.63
N LEU A 75 10.06 -15.70 -24.52
CA LEU A 75 9.12 -15.69 -23.42
C LEU A 75 9.80 -16.04 -22.09
N VAL A 76 10.60 -17.10 -22.07
CA VAL A 76 11.38 -17.50 -20.89
C VAL A 76 12.38 -16.40 -20.50
N GLY A 77 13.05 -15.79 -21.49
CA GLY A 77 13.94 -14.64 -21.27
C GLY A 77 13.21 -13.45 -20.66
N ALA A 78 12.02 -13.11 -21.19
CA ALA A 78 11.18 -12.04 -20.66
C ALA A 78 10.76 -12.30 -19.20
N VAL A 79 10.27 -13.50 -18.89
CA VAL A 79 9.88 -13.87 -17.50
C VAL A 79 11.09 -13.79 -16.56
N THR A 80 12.26 -14.23 -17.01
CA THR A 80 13.51 -14.14 -16.22
C THR A 80 13.89 -12.68 -15.96
N LEU A 81 13.86 -11.82 -16.97
CA LEU A 81 14.14 -10.39 -16.84
C LEU A 81 13.13 -9.70 -15.91
N GLY A 82 11.85 -10.07 -15.99
CA GLY A 82 10.81 -9.58 -15.07
C GLY A 82 11.10 -9.98 -13.62
N GLY A 83 11.57 -11.21 -13.39
CA GLY A 83 12.00 -11.68 -12.09
C GLY A 83 13.19 -10.88 -11.54
N VAL A 84 14.20 -10.63 -12.36
CA VAL A 84 15.39 -9.80 -12.00
C VAL A 84 14.95 -8.37 -11.67
N ALA A 85 14.09 -7.76 -12.48
CA ALA A 85 13.54 -6.42 -12.20
C ALA A 85 12.82 -6.35 -10.88
N LYS A 86 12.04 -7.39 -10.52
CA LYS A 86 11.36 -7.48 -9.22
C LYS A 86 12.33 -7.61 -8.05
N LEU A 87 13.39 -8.40 -8.18
CA LEU A 87 14.46 -8.51 -7.17
C LEU A 87 15.17 -7.16 -6.96
N ALA A 88 15.46 -6.44 -8.04
CA ALA A 88 16.03 -5.10 -7.98
C ALA A 88 15.08 -4.12 -7.23
N GLN A 89 13.77 -4.17 -7.47
CA GLN A 89 12.79 -3.37 -6.73
C GLN A 89 12.85 -3.65 -5.23
N ILE A 90 12.89 -4.91 -4.83
CA ILE A 90 12.96 -5.32 -3.40
C ILE A 90 14.22 -4.77 -2.76
N SER A 91 15.37 -4.86 -3.43
CA SER A 91 16.65 -4.33 -2.91
C SER A 91 16.64 -2.81 -2.74
N ILE A 92 16.12 -2.08 -3.73
CA ILE A 92 15.99 -0.62 -3.65
C ILE A 92 15.03 -0.21 -2.54
N LEU A 93 13.91 -0.94 -2.41
CA LEU A 93 12.93 -0.71 -1.37
C LEU A 93 13.53 -0.85 0.02
N ASP A 94 14.27 -1.93 0.29
CA ASP A 94 14.95 -2.14 1.57
C ASP A 94 15.91 -0.98 1.89
N SER A 95 16.64 -0.49 0.89
CA SER A 95 17.50 0.69 1.05
C SER A 95 16.70 1.96 1.43
N ILE A 96 15.55 2.20 0.78
CA ILE A 96 14.67 3.33 1.10
C ILE A 96 14.13 3.19 2.53
N GLN A 97 13.68 1.99 2.91
CA GLN A 97 13.15 1.70 4.24
C GLN A 97 14.15 2.00 5.36
N ARG A 98 15.37 1.46 5.22
CA ARG A 98 16.44 1.69 6.20
C ARG A 98 16.77 3.16 6.36
N LYS A 99 16.93 3.88 5.26
CA LYS A 99 17.23 5.32 5.29
C LYS A 99 16.10 6.13 5.92
N LEU A 100 14.85 5.81 5.56
CA LEU A 100 13.68 6.46 6.12
C LEU A 100 13.57 6.24 7.63
N PHE A 101 13.72 4.97 8.07
CA PHE A 101 13.68 4.62 9.49
C PHE A 101 14.72 5.40 10.29
N VAL A 102 15.99 5.33 9.88
CA VAL A 102 17.09 6.02 10.59
C VAL A 102 16.83 7.53 10.68
N ARG A 103 16.39 8.14 9.58
CA ARG A 103 16.13 9.58 9.52
C ARG A 103 14.98 9.99 10.46
N VAL A 104 13.85 9.28 10.39
CA VAL A 104 12.68 9.59 11.24
C VAL A 104 12.98 9.29 12.71
N ALA A 105 13.67 8.18 13.01
CA ALA A 105 14.08 7.82 14.37
C ALA A 105 15.05 8.82 14.99
N LEU A 106 16.03 9.31 14.22
CA LEU A 106 16.95 10.35 14.68
C LEU A 106 16.24 11.68 14.93
N GLN A 107 15.34 12.10 14.05
CA GLN A 107 14.52 13.28 14.26
C GLN A 107 13.63 13.14 15.49
N PHE A 108 13.04 11.99 15.72
CA PHE A 108 12.25 11.69 16.91
C PHE A 108 13.10 11.78 18.17
N LYS A 109 14.27 11.12 18.19
CA LYS A 109 15.22 11.19 19.30
C LYS A 109 15.60 12.62 19.66
N GLN A 110 16.00 13.45 18.67
CA GLN A 110 16.41 14.83 18.90
C GLN A 110 15.30 15.68 19.54
N ARG A 111 14.05 15.47 19.11
CA ARG A 111 12.90 16.17 19.67
C ARG A 111 12.60 15.73 21.10
N ILE A 112 12.75 14.44 21.40
CA ILE A 112 12.67 13.96 22.78
C ILE A 112 13.70 14.70 23.63
N ILE A 113 14.96 14.76 23.21
CA ILE A 113 16.04 15.40 23.96
C ILE A 113 15.79 16.90 24.14
N ALA A 114 15.33 17.61 23.10
CA ALA A 114 15.00 19.03 23.19
C ALA A 114 13.90 19.30 24.22
N LYS A 115 12.84 18.51 24.21
CA LYS A 115 11.71 18.66 25.16
C LYS A 115 12.06 18.24 26.58
N LEU A 116 12.91 17.22 26.77
CA LEU A 116 13.40 16.86 28.11
C LEU A 116 14.18 17.99 28.78
N LYS A 117 14.74 18.92 27.98
CA LYS A 117 15.42 20.14 28.49
C LYS A 117 14.44 21.27 28.85
N GLU A 118 13.25 21.30 28.22
CA GLU A 118 12.29 22.42 28.38
C GLU A 118 11.20 22.16 29.43
N VAL A 119 10.80 20.89 29.65
CA VAL A 119 9.64 20.53 30.51
C VAL A 119 9.99 19.40 31.45
N GLN A 120 9.57 19.51 32.72
CA GLN A 120 9.64 18.39 33.68
C GLN A 120 8.91 17.14 33.13
N GLY A 121 9.69 16.15 32.87
CA GLY A 121 9.56 14.87 32.18
C GLY A 121 8.28 14.03 32.20
N SER A 122 7.13 14.44 32.80
CA SER A 122 5.94 13.57 32.92
C SER A 122 5.12 13.48 31.63
N GLU A 123 4.91 14.58 30.94
CA GLU A 123 4.10 14.66 29.72
C GLU A 123 4.72 13.92 28.52
N PHE A 124 6.04 13.72 28.58
CA PHE A 124 6.79 13.09 27.50
C PHE A 124 6.83 11.54 27.59
N LYS A 125 6.70 10.99 28.80
CA LYS A 125 6.58 9.55 29.01
C LYS A 125 5.38 8.98 28.25
N GLU A 126 4.31 9.78 28.12
CA GLU A 126 3.07 9.42 27.43
C GLU A 126 3.24 9.24 25.91
N LYS A 127 4.21 9.93 25.27
CA LYS A 127 4.41 9.94 23.82
C LYS A 127 5.49 8.95 23.33
N THR A 128 6.20 8.28 24.23
CA THR A 128 7.24 7.29 23.88
C THR A 128 6.72 6.12 23.01
N PRO A 129 5.50 5.59 23.23
CA PRO A 129 4.96 4.51 22.39
C PRO A 129 4.81 4.87 20.91
N TYR A 130 4.71 6.16 20.56
CA TYR A 130 4.61 6.62 19.15
C TYR A 130 5.87 6.30 18.32
N PHE A 131 6.99 5.94 18.97
CA PHE A 131 8.16 5.42 18.27
C PHE A 131 7.81 4.16 17.45
N LEU A 132 6.89 3.34 17.92
CA LEU A 132 6.44 2.13 17.20
C LEU A 132 5.72 2.48 15.90
N ASP A 133 5.11 3.67 15.78
CA ASP A 133 4.50 4.12 14.54
C ASP A 133 5.52 4.39 13.43
N ILE A 134 6.79 4.64 13.77
CA ILE A 134 7.87 4.74 12.78
C ILE A 134 8.04 3.39 12.06
N VAL A 135 7.95 2.28 12.80
CA VAL A 135 8.03 0.93 12.20
C VAL A 135 6.79 0.65 11.33
N THR A 136 5.60 1.04 11.82
CA THR A 136 4.36 0.94 11.04
C THR A 136 4.46 1.77 9.76
N LEU A 137 4.90 3.03 9.85
CA LEU A 137 5.12 3.91 8.71
C LEU A 137 6.09 3.28 7.69
N GLN A 138 7.21 2.72 8.15
CA GLN A 138 8.19 2.06 7.30
C GLN A 138 7.56 0.89 6.52
N LYS A 139 6.83 0.00 7.20
CA LYS A 139 6.19 -1.17 6.58
C LYS A 139 5.11 -0.78 5.58
N SER A 140 4.20 0.10 5.99
CA SER A 140 3.06 0.51 5.18
C SER A 140 3.48 1.36 3.98
N LEU A 141 4.50 2.22 4.12
CA LEU A 141 5.09 2.97 3.03
C LEU A 141 5.70 2.04 1.97
N SER A 142 6.35 0.99 2.41
CA SER A 142 6.96 0.01 1.51
C SER A 142 5.92 -0.73 0.68
N LYS A 143 4.88 -1.21 1.35
CA LYS A 143 3.75 -1.86 0.68
C LYS A 143 3.08 -0.92 -0.33
N LEU A 144 2.93 0.36 0.03
CA LEU A 144 2.39 1.36 -0.88
C LEU A 144 3.31 1.61 -2.09
N LEU A 145 4.60 1.82 -1.87
CA LEU A 145 5.53 2.15 -2.96
C LEU A 145 5.72 1.01 -3.96
N VAL A 146 5.71 -0.24 -3.51
CA VAL A 146 5.91 -1.40 -4.40
C VAL A 146 4.58 -1.96 -4.89
N ASP A 147 3.73 -2.41 -3.97
CA ASP A 147 2.52 -3.16 -4.35
C ASP A 147 1.51 -2.27 -5.06
N PHE A 148 1.22 -1.08 -4.49
CA PHE A 148 0.26 -0.14 -5.11
C PHE A 148 0.74 0.30 -6.50
N THR A 149 2.03 0.64 -6.63
CA THR A 149 2.60 1.09 -7.91
C THR A 149 2.62 -0.04 -8.94
N ALA A 150 3.10 -1.24 -8.55
CA ALA A 150 3.17 -2.38 -9.45
C ALA A 150 1.78 -2.78 -9.96
N HIS A 151 0.78 -2.87 -9.07
CA HIS A 151 -0.58 -3.23 -9.46
C HIS A 151 -1.30 -2.14 -10.24
N SER A 152 -1.06 -0.85 -9.93
CA SER A 152 -1.59 0.26 -10.74
C SER A 152 -1.04 0.24 -12.16
N LEU A 153 0.27 0.06 -12.33
CA LEU A 153 0.90 -0.05 -13.65
C LEU A 153 0.41 -1.29 -14.40
N GLN A 154 0.26 -2.42 -13.71
CA GLN A 154 -0.26 -3.66 -14.33
C GLN A 154 -1.69 -3.49 -14.83
N ILE A 155 -2.54 -2.77 -14.08
CA ILE A 155 -3.90 -2.43 -14.50
C ILE A 155 -3.85 -1.53 -15.76
N ILE A 156 -3.05 -0.47 -15.75
CA ILE A 156 -2.93 0.45 -16.87
C ILE A 156 -2.47 -0.29 -18.13
N PHE A 157 -1.38 -1.06 -18.05
CA PHE A 157 -0.86 -1.79 -19.19
C PHE A 157 -1.79 -2.89 -19.67
N GLY A 158 -2.43 -3.61 -18.74
CA GLY A 158 -3.39 -4.66 -19.10
C GLY A 158 -4.61 -4.09 -19.83
N LEU A 159 -5.18 -2.96 -19.35
CA LEU A 159 -6.29 -2.29 -20.01
C LEU A 159 -5.87 -1.74 -21.39
N LEU A 160 -4.64 -1.23 -21.52
CA LEU A 160 -4.12 -0.77 -22.79
C LEU A 160 -4.05 -1.91 -23.82
N ILE A 161 -3.53 -3.07 -23.44
CA ILE A 161 -3.50 -4.24 -24.35
C ILE A 161 -4.90 -4.72 -24.73
N LEU A 162 -5.80 -4.82 -23.75
CA LEU A 162 -7.18 -5.21 -24.04
C LEU A 162 -7.84 -4.25 -25.04
N SER A 163 -7.63 -2.94 -24.89
CA SER A 163 -8.18 -1.93 -25.81
C SER A 163 -7.63 -2.04 -27.25
N LEU A 164 -6.39 -2.56 -27.40
CA LEU A 164 -5.80 -2.81 -28.72
C LEU A 164 -6.40 -4.04 -29.42
N TYR A 165 -6.95 -5.01 -28.67
CA TYR A 165 -7.61 -6.17 -29.29
C TYR A 165 -8.96 -5.81 -29.89
N HIS A 166 -9.79 -5.08 -29.13
CA HIS A 166 -11.09 -4.62 -29.63
C HIS A 166 -11.60 -3.43 -28.81
N PRO A 167 -12.22 -2.40 -29.44
CA PRO A 167 -12.71 -1.19 -28.74
C PRO A 167 -13.71 -1.47 -27.61
N VAL A 168 -14.44 -2.56 -27.68
CA VAL A 168 -15.38 -2.98 -26.63
C VAL A 168 -14.67 -3.19 -25.28
N PHE A 169 -13.40 -3.61 -25.27
CA PHE A 169 -12.63 -3.76 -24.05
C PHE A 169 -12.29 -2.43 -23.37
N LEU A 170 -12.37 -1.31 -24.09
CA LEU A 170 -12.25 0.01 -23.48
C LEU A 170 -13.42 0.30 -22.53
N PHE A 171 -14.64 -0.07 -22.92
CA PHE A 171 -15.81 0.06 -22.03
C PHE A 171 -15.68 -0.84 -20.78
N PHE A 172 -15.13 -2.06 -20.95
CA PHE A 172 -14.78 -2.91 -19.82
C PHE A 172 -13.80 -2.22 -18.87
N GLY A 173 -12.76 -1.57 -19.39
CA GLY A 173 -11.80 -0.80 -18.61
C GLY A 173 -12.43 0.37 -17.85
N VAL A 174 -13.33 1.13 -18.49
CA VAL A 174 -14.07 2.21 -17.84
C VAL A 174 -14.95 1.68 -16.72
N LEU A 175 -15.64 0.56 -16.93
CA LEU A 175 -16.46 -0.11 -15.91
C LEU A 175 -15.62 -0.52 -14.69
N VAL A 176 -14.46 -1.13 -14.92
CA VAL A 176 -13.51 -1.52 -13.88
C VAL A 176 -13.05 -0.29 -13.07
N ALA A 177 -12.59 0.76 -13.75
CA ALA A 177 -12.14 1.99 -13.09
C ALA A 177 -13.25 2.64 -12.26
N PHE A 178 -14.48 2.64 -12.77
CA PHE A 178 -15.65 3.17 -12.07
C PHE A 178 -15.98 2.38 -10.79
N ILE A 179 -15.94 1.05 -10.85
CA ILE A 179 -16.19 0.20 -9.67
C ILE A 179 -15.11 0.42 -8.61
N ILE A 180 -13.83 0.48 -9.00
CA ILE A 180 -12.72 0.77 -8.08
C ILE A 180 -12.95 2.13 -7.39
N PHE A 181 -13.25 3.17 -8.18
CA PHE A 181 -13.47 4.53 -7.67
C PHE A 181 -14.62 4.57 -6.66
N ILE A 182 -15.75 3.95 -6.99
CA ILE A 182 -16.91 3.87 -6.08
C ILE A 182 -16.55 3.14 -4.80
N THR A 183 -15.91 1.98 -4.91
CA THR A 183 -15.53 1.17 -3.74
C THR A 183 -14.65 1.98 -2.79
N LEU A 184 -13.60 2.64 -3.32
CA LEU A 184 -12.70 3.45 -2.52
C LEU A 184 -13.41 4.65 -1.90
N LYS A 185 -14.24 5.37 -2.67
CA LYS A 185 -14.97 6.55 -2.18
C LYS A 185 -15.90 6.22 -1.00
N PHE A 186 -16.65 5.11 -1.09
CA PHE A 186 -17.61 4.75 -0.04
C PHE A 186 -16.98 4.14 1.21
N THR A 187 -15.82 3.49 1.07
CA THR A 187 -15.17 2.81 2.21
C THR A 187 -14.12 3.65 2.89
N TRP A 188 -13.58 4.69 2.22
CA TRP A 188 -12.44 5.49 2.70
C TRP A 188 -12.64 6.07 4.09
N LYS A 189 -13.69 6.86 4.30
CA LYS A 189 -13.93 7.56 5.57
C LYS A 189 -14.10 6.56 6.73
N ARG A 190 -14.94 5.54 6.54
CA ARG A 190 -15.19 4.54 7.57
C ARG A 190 -13.94 3.71 7.90
N GLY A 191 -13.12 3.42 6.89
CA GLY A 191 -11.86 2.72 7.06
C GLY A 191 -10.87 3.55 7.89
N LEU A 192 -10.68 4.81 7.53
CA LEU A 192 -9.77 5.72 8.22
C LEU A 192 -10.21 5.97 9.67
N ASP A 193 -11.50 6.23 9.92
CA ASP A 193 -12.02 6.48 11.26
C ASP A 193 -11.85 5.24 12.16
N SER A 194 -12.16 4.04 11.64
CA SER A 194 -12.02 2.81 12.41
C SER A 194 -10.55 2.45 12.68
N ALA A 195 -9.66 2.68 11.72
CA ALA A 195 -8.22 2.45 11.90
C ALA A 195 -7.61 3.45 12.91
N ARG A 196 -8.08 4.72 12.91
CA ARG A 196 -7.64 5.74 13.87
C ARG A 196 -8.00 5.34 15.30
N GLU A 197 -9.25 4.94 15.55
CA GLU A 197 -9.70 4.52 16.87
C GLU A 197 -9.00 3.23 17.33
N GLU A 198 -8.84 2.24 16.44
CA GLU A 198 -8.03 1.04 16.72
C GLU A 198 -6.62 1.42 17.17
N SER A 199 -5.97 2.34 16.44
CA SER A 199 -4.63 2.82 16.77
C SER A 199 -4.59 3.55 18.12
N ASN A 200 -5.59 4.39 18.43
CA ASN A 200 -5.65 5.12 19.69
C ASN A 200 -5.75 4.18 20.89
N TYR A 201 -6.66 3.21 20.86
CA TYR A 201 -6.79 2.23 21.94
C TYR A 201 -5.60 1.28 22.05
N LYS A 202 -4.96 0.94 20.94
CA LYS A 202 -3.69 0.19 20.96
C LYS A 202 -2.61 0.92 21.77
N PHE A 203 -2.51 2.26 21.61
CA PHE A 203 -1.54 3.06 22.36
C PHE A 203 -1.95 3.25 23.81
N SER A 204 -3.24 3.51 24.09
CA SER A 204 -3.74 3.61 25.46
C SER A 204 -3.49 2.32 26.25
N THR A 205 -3.70 1.16 25.62
CA THR A 205 -3.38 -0.15 26.20
C THR A 205 -1.88 -0.29 26.50
N ALA A 206 -1.01 0.06 25.53
CA ALA A 206 0.44 -0.02 25.74
C ALA A 206 0.92 0.92 26.85
N GLN A 207 0.32 2.09 26.96
CA GLN A 207 0.60 3.06 28.02
C GLN A 207 0.13 2.54 29.38
N GLY A 208 -1.09 2.01 29.49
CA GLY A 208 -1.62 1.44 30.73
C GLY A 208 -0.78 0.28 31.23
N LEU A 209 -0.29 -0.60 30.34
CA LEU A 209 0.65 -1.67 30.71
C LEU A 209 1.96 -1.12 31.27
N ARG A 210 2.47 -0.05 30.72
CA ARG A 210 3.69 0.60 31.21
C ARG A 210 3.45 1.27 32.57
N GLU A 211 2.36 2.00 32.73
CA GLU A 211 1.99 2.63 33.99
C GLU A 211 1.87 1.57 35.10
N LEU A 212 1.26 0.42 34.81
CA LEU A 212 1.13 -0.68 35.74
C LEU A 212 2.50 -1.24 36.16
N THR A 213 3.46 -1.35 35.22
CA THR A 213 4.82 -1.83 35.55
C THR A 213 5.63 -0.81 36.33
N GLU A 214 5.40 0.50 36.18
CA GLU A 214 6.08 1.56 36.93
C GLU A 214 5.48 1.74 38.34
N THR A 215 4.17 1.53 38.52
CA THR A 215 3.45 1.75 39.78
C THR A 215 3.55 0.55 40.75
N GLY A 216 3.80 -0.64 40.22
CA GLY A 216 3.87 -1.87 41.03
C GLY A 216 2.52 -2.22 41.66
N THR A 217 2.54 -2.88 42.84
CA THR A 217 1.34 -3.34 43.60
C THR A 217 0.88 -2.31 44.63
N SER A 218 0.57 -1.09 44.25
CA SER A 218 -0.01 -0.05 45.12
C SER A 218 -1.53 0.03 45.00
N GLU A 219 -2.22 0.74 45.90
CA GLU A 219 -3.69 0.94 45.86
C GLU A 219 -4.11 1.62 44.53
N ASP A 220 -3.27 2.44 43.92
CA ASP A 220 -3.53 3.09 42.61
C ASP A 220 -3.56 2.08 41.47
N SER A 221 -2.95 0.89 41.62
CA SER A 221 -2.95 -0.13 40.57
C SER A 221 -4.34 -0.64 40.19
N ALA A 222 -5.29 -0.68 41.14
CA ALA A 222 -6.66 -1.12 40.83
C ALA A 222 -7.39 -0.24 39.81
N ASN A 223 -7.17 1.06 39.87
CA ASN A 223 -7.76 2.00 38.90
C ASN A 223 -7.08 1.87 37.51
N ILE A 224 -5.75 1.67 37.49
CA ILE A 224 -4.99 1.45 36.25
C ILE A 224 -5.45 0.16 35.60
N ILE A 225 -5.62 -0.93 36.37
CA ILE A 225 -6.09 -2.23 35.85
C ILE A 225 -7.49 -2.08 35.24
N LYS A 226 -8.44 -1.43 35.94
CA LYS A 226 -9.79 -1.24 35.41
C LYS A 226 -9.83 -0.42 34.11
N LYS A 227 -9.00 0.63 34.03
CA LYS A 227 -8.84 1.42 32.79
C LYS A 227 -8.23 0.57 31.69
N LEU A 228 -7.21 -0.20 31.98
CA LEU A 228 -6.54 -1.08 31.04
C LEU A 228 -7.48 -2.14 30.47
N ASP A 229 -8.31 -2.79 31.30
CA ASP A 229 -9.33 -3.74 30.86
C ASP A 229 -10.32 -3.09 29.88
N SER A 230 -10.81 -1.88 30.20
CA SER A 230 -11.69 -1.13 29.31
C SER A 230 -11.03 -0.75 27.98
N ASP A 231 -9.73 -0.39 28.01
CA ASP A 231 -8.97 -0.05 26.81
C ASP A 231 -8.72 -1.28 25.92
N ILE A 232 -8.45 -2.44 26.52
CA ILE A 232 -8.30 -3.73 25.80
C ILE A 232 -9.62 -4.12 25.12
N GLU A 233 -10.75 -4.03 25.83
CA GLU A 233 -12.07 -4.30 25.25
C GLU A 233 -12.37 -3.35 24.11
N SER A 234 -12.10 -2.06 24.28
CA SER A 234 -12.29 -1.02 23.25
C SER A 234 -11.40 -1.27 22.04
N TYR A 235 -10.14 -1.65 22.25
CA TYR A 235 -9.24 -2.04 21.16
C TYR A 235 -9.81 -3.22 20.35
N ALA A 236 -10.25 -4.28 21.04
CA ALA A 236 -10.82 -5.45 20.37
C ALA A 236 -12.08 -5.10 19.57
N LEU A 237 -12.95 -4.22 20.10
CA LEU A 237 -14.14 -3.73 19.42
C LEU A 237 -13.80 -2.93 18.15
N TRP A 238 -12.88 -1.99 18.25
CA TRP A 238 -12.48 -1.16 17.11
C TRP A 238 -11.70 -1.94 16.06
N LYS A 239 -10.87 -2.89 16.47
CA LYS A 239 -10.23 -3.85 15.57
C LYS A 239 -11.25 -4.66 14.77
N ARG A 240 -12.30 -5.15 15.42
CA ARG A 240 -13.41 -5.84 14.74
C ARG A 240 -14.14 -4.93 13.76
N ARG A 241 -14.38 -3.66 14.11
CA ARG A 241 -15.01 -2.67 13.21
C ARG A 241 -14.14 -2.36 12.00
N HIS A 242 -12.85 -2.18 12.22
CA HIS A 242 -11.88 -1.97 11.13
C HIS A 242 -11.82 -3.18 10.20
N PHE A 243 -11.69 -4.37 10.76
CA PHE A 243 -11.75 -5.62 10.00
C PHE A 243 -13.04 -5.75 9.18
N ALA A 244 -14.19 -5.36 9.71
CA ALA A 244 -15.44 -5.41 8.98
C ALA A 244 -15.48 -4.47 7.75
N VAL A 245 -14.71 -3.37 7.75
CA VAL A 245 -14.53 -2.51 6.56
C VAL A 245 -13.68 -3.21 5.53
N ILE A 246 -12.51 -3.76 5.92
CA ILE A 246 -11.61 -4.50 5.03
C ILE A 246 -12.32 -5.72 4.44
N TYR A 247 -13.05 -6.46 5.27
CA TYR A 247 -13.81 -7.63 4.83
C TYR A 247 -14.88 -7.28 3.79
N ARG A 248 -15.61 -6.17 3.96
CA ARG A 248 -16.55 -5.68 2.94
C ARG A 248 -15.86 -5.29 1.63
N GLN A 249 -14.70 -4.63 1.71
CA GLN A 249 -13.88 -4.33 0.51
C GLN A 249 -13.48 -5.63 -0.21
N SER A 250 -13.07 -6.65 0.53
CA SER A 250 -12.72 -7.96 -0.02
C SER A 250 -13.91 -8.67 -0.68
N ILE A 251 -15.11 -8.63 -0.04
CA ILE A 251 -16.33 -9.17 -0.64
C ILE A 251 -16.63 -8.47 -1.98
N ILE A 252 -16.57 -7.13 -2.01
CA ILE A 252 -16.81 -6.37 -3.25
C ILE A 252 -15.79 -6.76 -4.32
N ALA A 253 -14.50 -6.87 -3.97
CA ALA A 253 -13.46 -7.26 -4.90
C ALA A 253 -13.67 -8.66 -5.47
N VAL A 254 -14.04 -9.66 -4.64
CA VAL A 254 -14.32 -11.02 -5.08
C VAL A 254 -15.59 -11.06 -5.95
N THR A 255 -16.67 -10.39 -5.54
CA THR A 255 -17.91 -10.33 -6.32
C THR A 255 -17.67 -9.68 -7.68
N MET A 256 -16.91 -8.58 -7.70
CA MET A 256 -16.49 -7.90 -8.92
C MET A 256 -15.67 -8.84 -9.83
N ARG A 257 -14.75 -9.61 -9.27
CA ARG A 257 -13.97 -10.62 -10.03
C ARG A 257 -14.87 -11.58 -10.74
N VAL A 258 -15.81 -12.22 -10.03
CA VAL A 258 -16.74 -13.20 -10.60
C VAL A 258 -17.58 -12.57 -11.71
N PHE A 259 -18.13 -11.38 -11.46
CA PHE A 259 -18.94 -10.65 -12.44
C PHE A 259 -18.13 -10.29 -13.71
N LEU A 260 -16.93 -9.73 -13.53
CA LEU A 260 -16.11 -9.31 -14.67
C LEU A 260 -15.58 -10.49 -15.49
N VAL A 261 -15.25 -11.62 -14.86
CA VAL A 261 -14.90 -12.85 -15.58
C VAL A 261 -16.08 -13.33 -16.41
N ALA A 262 -17.29 -13.36 -15.84
CA ALA A 262 -18.48 -13.76 -16.58
C ALA A 262 -18.76 -12.83 -17.78
N VAL A 263 -18.68 -11.51 -17.57
CA VAL A 263 -18.82 -10.51 -18.65
C VAL A 263 -17.79 -10.73 -19.74
N MET A 264 -16.52 -10.97 -19.36
CA MET A 264 -15.44 -11.18 -20.32
C MET A 264 -15.63 -12.47 -21.12
N LEU A 265 -16.01 -13.57 -20.48
CA LEU A 265 -16.28 -14.83 -21.17
C LEU A 265 -17.41 -14.68 -22.19
N VAL A 266 -18.53 -14.04 -21.81
CA VAL A 266 -19.65 -13.82 -22.72
C VAL A 266 -19.24 -12.91 -23.89
N MET A 267 -18.65 -11.76 -23.57
CA MET A 267 -18.25 -10.76 -24.57
C MET A 267 -17.17 -11.32 -25.51
N GLY A 268 -16.15 -11.97 -24.96
CA GLY A 268 -15.07 -12.57 -25.73
C GLY A 268 -15.54 -13.71 -26.62
N SER A 269 -16.48 -14.54 -26.12
CA SER A 269 -17.09 -15.62 -26.94
C SER A 269 -17.90 -15.07 -28.13
N VAL A 270 -18.66 -13.98 -27.91
CA VAL A 270 -19.40 -13.32 -29.02
C VAL A 270 -18.43 -12.80 -30.07
N LEU A 271 -17.39 -12.05 -29.64
CA LEU A 271 -16.37 -11.51 -30.55
C LEU A 271 -15.61 -12.61 -31.31
N LEU A 272 -15.40 -13.77 -30.67
CA LEU A 272 -14.75 -14.92 -31.31
C LEU A 272 -15.67 -15.57 -32.36
N VAL A 273 -16.95 -15.74 -32.06
CA VAL A 273 -17.95 -16.30 -33.03
C VAL A 273 -18.12 -15.35 -34.21
N ASP A 274 -18.15 -14.03 -33.97
CA ASP A 274 -18.22 -13.00 -35.03
C ASP A 274 -16.90 -12.85 -35.79
N GLN A 275 -15.88 -13.65 -35.49
CA GLN A 275 -14.55 -13.58 -36.09
C GLN A 275 -13.85 -12.21 -35.96
N SER A 276 -14.31 -11.37 -35.05
CA SER A 276 -13.72 -10.05 -34.76
C SER A 276 -12.39 -10.16 -34.03
N ILE A 277 -12.16 -11.25 -33.31
CA ILE A 277 -10.89 -11.62 -32.68
C ILE A 277 -10.51 -13.07 -32.98
N SER A 278 -9.22 -13.38 -33.01
CA SER A 278 -8.73 -14.75 -33.17
C SER A 278 -8.79 -15.51 -31.84
N LEU A 279 -8.75 -16.87 -31.90
CA LEU A 279 -8.69 -17.71 -30.70
C LEU A 279 -7.48 -17.37 -29.82
N GLY A 280 -6.33 -17.09 -30.43
CA GLY A 280 -5.14 -16.65 -29.70
C GLY A 280 -5.34 -15.34 -28.95
N GLN A 281 -5.99 -14.35 -29.57
CA GLN A 281 -6.35 -13.09 -28.91
C GLN A 281 -7.36 -13.28 -27.80
N PHE A 282 -8.35 -14.14 -27.98
CA PHE A 282 -9.33 -14.48 -26.92
C PHE A 282 -8.64 -15.07 -25.69
N LEU A 283 -7.79 -16.10 -25.86
CA LEU A 283 -7.05 -16.71 -24.75
C LEU A 283 -6.08 -15.72 -24.07
N ALA A 284 -5.40 -14.90 -24.86
CA ALA A 284 -4.53 -13.87 -24.30
C ALA A 284 -5.34 -12.83 -23.51
N ALA A 285 -6.48 -12.39 -24.01
CA ALA A 285 -7.37 -11.46 -23.32
C ALA A 285 -7.87 -12.03 -21.98
N GLU A 286 -8.25 -13.32 -21.94
CA GLU A 286 -8.64 -13.99 -20.70
C GLU A 286 -7.52 -13.98 -19.65
N ILE A 287 -6.28 -14.28 -20.04
CA ILE A 287 -5.13 -14.26 -19.15
C ILE A 287 -4.87 -12.83 -18.64
N VAL A 288 -4.97 -11.82 -19.52
CA VAL A 288 -4.82 -10.42 -19.13
C VAL A 288 -5.90 -10.04 -18.13
N VAL A 289 -7.16 -10.41 -18.36
CA VAL A 289 -8.28 -10.09 -17.45
C VAL A 289 -8.09 -10.75 -16.08
N ILE A 290 -7.72 -12.02 -16.02
CA ILE A 290 -7.45 -12.73 -14.76
C ILE A 290 -6.32 -12.00 -13.97
N THR A 291 -5.27 -11.60 -14.68
CA THR A 291 -4.14 -10.86 -14.10
C THR A 291 -4.55 -9.47 -13.60
N LEU A 292 -5.37 -8.76 -14.38
CA LEU A 292 -5.96 -7.47 -14.03
C LEU A 292 -6.80 -7.57 -12.76
N LEU A 293 -7.71 -8.54 -12.70
CA LEU A 293 -8.60 -8.73 -11.55
C LEU A 293 -7.82 -9.04 -10.28
N SER A 294 -6.78 -9.86 -10.37
CA SER A 294 -5.85 -10.09 -9.25
C SER A 294 -5.14 -8.81 -8.81
N SER A 295 -4.74 -7.95 -9.76
CA SER A 295 -4.08 -6.67 -9.44
C SER A 295 -5.04 -5.67 -8.81
N ILE A 296 -6.29 -5.62 -9.25
CA ILE A 296 -7.35 -4.78 -8.68
C ILE A 296 -7.62 -5.18 -7.21
N GLU A 297 -7.75 -6.48 -6.95
CA GLU A 297 -7.95 -7.00 -5.60
C GLU A 297 -6.81 -6.57 -4.66
N LYS A 298 -5.56 -6.76 -5.09
CA LYS A 298 -4.38 -6.35 -4.32
C LYS A 298 -4.29 -4.83 -4.14
N LEU A 299 -4.71 -4.05 -5.15
CA LEU A 299 -4.76 -2.59 -5.06
C LEU A 299 -5.80 -2.15 -4.02
N ILE A 300 -6.99 -2.74 -3.98
CA ILE A 300 -8.01 -2.46 -2.97
C ILE A 300 -7.49 -2.83 -1.58
N MET A 301 -6.84 -3.99 -1.42
CA MET A 301 -6.27 -4.42 -0.14
C MET A 301 -5.10 -3.53 0.33
N SER A 302 -4.36 -2.89 -0.59
CA SER A 302 -3.28 -1.98 -0.23
C SER A 302 -3.76 -0.63 0.33
N VAL A 303 -5.06 -0.34 0.26
CA VAL A 303 -5.67 0.85 0.86
C VAL A 303 -5.53 0.86 2.39
N GLU A 304 -5.51 -0.30 3.05
CA GLU A 304 -5.20 -0.43 4.48
C GLU A 304 -3.87 0.26 4.83
N SER A 305 -2.85 0.07 3.98
CA SER A 305 -1.55 0.72 4.18
C SER A 305 -1.61 2.25 4.06
N LEU A 306 -2.57 2.80 3.32
CA LEU A 306 -2.82 4.25 3.28
C LEU A 306 -3.43 4.77 4.59
N TYR A 307 -4.31 4.00 5.24
CA TYR A 307 -4.83 4.34 6.56
C TYR A 307 -3.70 4.35 7.59
N ASP A 308 -2.88 3.30 7.62
CA ASP A 308 -1.73 3.19 8.53
C ASP A 308 -0.75 4.34 8.38
N ILE A 309 -0.39 4.70 7.13
CA ILE A 309 0.53 5.80 6.84
C ILE A 309 -0.05 7.12 7.35
N ASN A 310 -1.34 7.37 7.09
CA ASN A 310 -1.99 8.61 7.49
C ASN A 310 -1.98 8.75 9.02
N ILE A 311 -2.36 7.69 9.74
CA ILE A 311 -2.42 7.68 11.20
C ILE A 311 -1.02 7.79 11.82
N ALA A 312 -0.06 6.97 11.34
CA ALA A 312 1.31 7.02 11.84
C ALA A 312 1.94 8.39 11.62
N PHE A 313 1.68 8.99 10.46
CA PHE A 313 2.20 10.31 10.13
C PHE A 313 1.56 11.42 10.97
N GLU A 314 0.24 11.37 11.18
CA GLU A 314 -0.50 12.30 12.03
C GLU A 314 0.08 12.31 13.46
N LYS A 315 0.33 11.12 14.04
CA LYS A 315 0.93 10.97 15.37
C LYS A 315 2.38 11.48 15.45
N ILE A 316 3.19 11.18 14.44
CA ILE A 316 4.57 11.68 14.37
C ILE A 316 4.59 13.23 14.22
N MET A 317 3.65 13.79 13.46
CA MET A 317 3.53 15.24 13.26
C MET A 317 2.99 15.96 14.49
N ALA A 318 2.10 15.36 15.29
CA ALA A 318 1.64 15.93 16.55
C ALA A 318 2.82 16.23 17.49
N ILE A 319 3.83 15.35 17.50
CA ILE A 319 5.09 15.60 18.24
C ILE A 319 5.90 16.74 17.59
N ARG A 320 5.74 16.95 16.28
CA ARG A 320 6.47 17.99 15.53
C ARG A 320 5.93 19.39 15.77
N SER A 321 4.61 19.55 15.85
CA SER A 321 3.98 20.89 16.00
C SER A 321 4.25 21.54 17.34
N GLU A 322 4.53 20.75 18.36
CA GLU A 322 4.77 21.21 19.73
C GLU A 322 6.22 21.63 20.02
N SER A 323 7.16 21.43 19.08
CA SER A 323 8.57 21.78 19.27
C SER A 323 9.07 22.75 18.18
N LYS A 324 9.70 23.88 18.60
CA LYS A 324 10.43 24.77 17.67
C LYS A 324 11.62 24.01 17.06
N PRO A 325 11.89 24.15 15.77
CA PRO A 325 13.02 23.47 15.13
C PRO A 325 14.32 24.13 15.55
N GLU A 326 15.09 23.49 16.41
CA GLU A 326 16.51 23.83 16.60
C GLU A 326 17.28 23.29 15.38
N LYS A 327 17.96 24.16 14.67
CA LYS A 327 18.82 23.81 13.52
C LYS A 327 20.08 23.13 14.06
N ASP A 328 20.11 21.81 14.07
CA ASP A 328 21.30 21.04 14.39
C ASP A 328 22.21 20.90 13.15
N PRO A 329 23.46 21.43 13.20
CA PRO A 329 24.43 21.33 12.10
C PRO A 329 24.85 19.88 11.78
N HIS A 330 24.74 18.95 12.74
CA HIS A 330 25.18 17.56 12.60
C HIS A 330 24.33 16.70 11.66
N LEU A 331 23.13 17.14 11.27
CA LEU A 331 22.30 16.43 10.28
C LEU A 331 22.85 16.52 8.84
N LYS A 332 23.76 17.47 8.56
CA LYS A 332 24.41 17.62 7.25
C LYS A 332 25.59 16.67 7.02
N SER A 333 26.17 16.12 8.09
CA SER A 333 27.41 15.33 8.01
C SER A 333 27.21 13.80 8.06
N LEU A 334 25.97 13.32 8.16
CA LEU A 334 25.69 11.87 8.12
C LEU A 334 25.55 11.37 6.68
N ASP A 335 26.58 11.58 5.87
CA ASP A 335 26.89 10.75 4.70
C ASP A 335 27.45 9.37 5.15
N ILE A 336 26.70 8.69 6.06
CA ILE A 336 27.11 7.37 6.61
C ILE A 336 26.88 6.23 5.60
N TRP A 337 26.56 6.51 4.34
CA TRP A 337 26.16 5.47 3.39
C TRP A 337 26.93 5.51 2.04
N THR A 338 28.25 5.58 2.12
CA THR A 338 29.11 5.06 1.08
C THR A 338 29.66 3.69 1.51
N ILE A 339 28.83 2.67 1.45
CA ILE A 339 29.22 1.24 1.31
C ILE A 339 28.17 0.60 0.41
#